data_d31ce2184f83a1b6b59474d4750c6d4d
#
_entry.id   d31ce2184f83a1b6b59474d4750c6d4d
#
_cell.length_a   1.000
_cell.length_b   1.000
_cell.length_c   1.000
_cell.angle_alpha   90.00
_cell.angle_beta   90.00
_cell.angle_gamma   90.00
#
_symmetry.space_group_name_H-M   'P 1'
#
loop_
_entity.id
_entity.type
_entity.pdbx_description
1 polymer ?
#
loop_
_entity_poly.entity_id
_entity_poly.type
_entity_poly.pdbx_seq_one_letter_code
_entity_poly.pdbx_strand_id
1 'polypeptide(L)'
;DVLMFRDPVCSTYNFPRERVMFLPERNCNPFFHFIEGLWMLAGRRDVEPLARFVKRMKEFSDDGNFLYGSYGYRWRNQFGYDQLHDVVQKLKDNKWDRRIVLSMWDPVHDLHYKGKDVPCNTQIYFKAYPTKELGEENNQIKLDMTVCCRSNDLIWGAYGANAVHFSMLHEYI
;
A
#
# COMPACT_ATOMS: atom_id res chain seq x y z
N ASP A 1 8.44 -21.17 12.83
CA ASP A 1 7.75 -21.68 11.64
C ASP A 1 6.48 -20.86 11.45
N VAL A 2 6.15 -20.56 10.20
CA VAL A 2 4.91 -19.87 9.82
C VAL A 2 4.08 -20.80 8.95
N LEU A 3 2.76 -20.71 9.08
CA LEU A 3 1.83 -21.38 8.19
C LEU A 3 1.71 -20.57 6.91
N MET A 4 1.80 -21.22 5.76
CA MET A 4 1.65 -20.57 4.45
C MET A 4 0.59 -21.29 3.63
N PHE A 5 -0.17 -20.52 2.87
CA PHE A 5 -0.98 -21.07 1.78
C PHE A 5 -0.04 -21.59 0.69
N ARG A 6 -0.35 -22.76 0.14
CA ARG A 6 0.42 -23.35 -0.94
C ARG A 6 0.27 -22.56 -2.25
N ASP A 7 -0.94 -22.15 -2.52
CA ASP A 7 -1.34 -21.48 -3.76
C ASP A 7 -1.47 -19.97 -3.55
N PRO A 8 -1.33 -19.17 -4.61
CA PRO A 8 -1.60 -17.74 -4.54
C PRO A 8 -3.01 -17.43 -4.03
N VAL A 9 -3.12 -16.44 -3.16
CA VAL A 9 -4.40 -15.99 -2.59
C VAL A 9 -4.73 -14.62 -3.15
N CYS A 10 -5.98 -14.46 -3.60
CA CYS A 10 -6.53 -13.18 -4.00
C CYS A 10 -7.59 -12.77 -2.98
N SER A 11 -7.46 -11.56 -2.43
CA SER A 11 -8.46 -10.95 -1.54
C SER A 11 -9.07 -9.75 -2.22
N THR A 12 -10.41 -9.66 -2.22
CA THR A 12 -11.15 -8.53 -2.78
C THR A 12 -11.81 -7.74 -1.66
N TYR A 13 -11.57 -6.44 -1.65
CA TYR A 13 -12.18 -5.51 -0.69
C TYR A 13 -13.25 -4.70 -1.43
N ASN A 14 -14.51 -5.10 -1.31
CA ASN A 14 -15.63 -4.45 -2.00
C ASN A 14 -15.93 -3.05 -1.44
N PHE A 15 -15.61 -2.84 -0.16
CA PHE A 15 -15.82 -1.59 0.55
C PHE A 15 -14.50 -1.10 1.17
N PRO A 16 -13.53 -0.63 0.36
CA PRO A 16 -12.18 -0.32 0.85
C PRO A 16 -12.13 0.78 1.92
N ARG A 17 -13.16 1.61 2.04
CA ARG A 17 -13.27 2.61 3.11
C ARG A 17 -13.65 2.02 4.47
N GLU A 18 -14.20 0.81 4.51
CA GLU A 18 -14.44 0.04 5.75
C GLU A 18 -13.17 -0.68 6.18
N ARG A 19 -12.12 0.09 6.46
CA ARG A 19 -10.74 -0.38 6.59
C ARG A 19 -10.29 -0.67 8.01
N VAL A 20 -11.11 -0.34 9.01
CA VAL A 20 -10.74 -0.51 10.42
C VAL A 20 -11.31 -1.81 10.97
N MET A 21 -10.43 -2.65 11.49
CA MET A 21 -10.82 -3.86 12.19
C MET A 21 -11.08 -3.54 13.67
N PHE A 22 -12.30 -3.75 14.13
CA PHE A 22 -12.74 -3.50 15.51
C PHE A 22 -12.71 -4.74 16.42
N LEU A 23 -12.13 -5.85 15.96
CA LEU A 23 -12.06 -7.08 16.75
C LEU A 23 -11.15 -6.86 17.96
N PRO A 24 -11.66 -6.97 19.23
CA PRO A 24 -10.87 -6.67 20.42
C PRO A 24 -9.61 -7.53 20.55
N GLU A 25 -9.70 -8.81 20.19
CA GLU A 25 -8.59 -9.77 20.25
C GLU A 25 -7.44 -9.35 19.35
N ARG A 26 -7.73 -8.61 18.29
CA ARG A 26 -6.71 -8.08 17.36
C ARG A 26 -5.98 -6.88 17.93
N ASN A 27 -6.60 -6.14 18.82
CA ASN A 27 -6.04 -4.95 19.47
C ASN A 27 -5.38 -3.98 18.49
N CYS A 28 -6.06 -3.71 17.36
CA CYS A 28 -5.58 -2.77 16.36
C CYS A 28 -5.57 -1.34 16.91
N ASN A 29 -4.52 -0.60 16.57
CA ASN A 29 -4.47 0.83 16.84
C ASN A 29 -4.84 1.62 15.57
N PRO A 30 -6.10 2.04 15.40
CA PRO A 30 -6.54 2.73 14.17
C PRO A 30 -5.87 4.10 14.01
N PHE A 31 -5.52 4.76 15.08
CA PHE A 31 -4.80 6.04 15.05
C PHE A 31 -3.39 5.86 14.52
N PHE A 32 -2.71 4.81 14.95
CA PHE A 32 -1.38 4.48 14.41
C PHE A 32 -1.44 4.17 12.92
N HIS A 33 -2.37 3.33 12.48
CA HIS A 33 -2.53 3.00 11.06
C HIS A 33 -2.85 4.24 10.20
N PHE A 34 -3.66 5.16 10.74
CA PHE A 34 -3.98 6.42 10.05
C PHE A 34 -2.73 7.31 9.91
N ILE A 35 -1.98 7.51 11.00
CA ILE A 35 -0.73 8.29 10.97
C ILE A 35 0.31 7.65 10.05
N GLU A 36 0.45 6.34 10.11
CA GLU A 36 1.34 5.58 9.23
C GLU A 36 0.94 5.75 7.75
N GLY A 37 -0.35 5.70 7.43
CA GLY A 37 -0.87 5.97 6.09
C GLY A 37 -0.53 7.39 5.60
N LEU A 38 -0.69 8.41 6.44
CA LEU A 38 -0.29 9.78 6.11
C LEU A 38 1.23 9.90 5.92
N TRP A 39 2.03 9.24 6.77
CA TRP A 39 3.48 9.18 6.66
C TRP A 39 3.92 8.53 5.33
N MET A 40 3.23 7.46 4.91
CA MET A 40 3.45 6.84 3.60
C MET A 40 3.08 7.79 2.46
N LEU A 41 1.90 8.42 2.49
CA LEU A 41 1.47 9.36 1.45
C LEU A 41 2.40 10.57 1.34
N ALA A 42 3.06 10.96 2.43
CA ALA A 42 4.08 12.00 2.45
C ALA A 42 5.46 11.54 1.91
N GLY A 43 5.61 10.29 1.47
CA GLY A 43 6.88 9.76 0.93
C GLY A 43 7.99 9.61 1.94
N ARG A 44 7.66 9.48 3.22
CA ARG A 44 8.64 9.41 4.31
C ARG A 44 9.20 8.00 4.48
N ARG A 45 10.39 7.92 5.09
CA ARG A 45 11.03 6.66 5.50
C ARG A 45 11.67 6.73 6.89
N ASP A 46 11.66 7.90 7.52
CA ASP A 46 12.21 8.11 8.86
C ASP A 46 11.34 7.45 9.92
N VAL A 47 11.96 6.71 10.83
CA VAL A 47 11.25 5.86 11.80
C VAL A 47 10.74 6.62 13.02
N GLU A 48 11.35 7.77 13.34
CA GLU A 48 11.05 8.51 14.57
C GLU A 48 9.58 8.91 14.75
N PRO A 49 8.86 9.44 13.73
CA PRO A 49 7.45 9.76 13.88
C PRO A 49 6.58 8.54 14.22
N LEU A 50 6.88 7.38 13.62
CA LEU A 50 6.15 6.15 13.90
C LEU A 50 6.47 5.59 15.28
N ALA A 51 7.74 5.70 15.69
CA ALA A 51 8.21 5.21 16.99
C ALA A 51 7.60 5.97 18.18
N ARG A 52 7.10 7.19 17.98
CA ARG A 52 6.35 7.95 19.00
C ARG A 52 5.03 7.26 19.36
N PHE A 53 4.41 6.58 18.41
CA PHE A 53 3.18 5.83 18.62
C PHE A 53 3.45 4.37 19.01
N VAL A 54 4.42 3.75 18.33
CA VAL A 54 4.77 2.33 18.53
C VAL A 54 6.29 2.22 18.60
N LYS A 55 6.85 2.17 19.81
CA LYS A 55 8.30 2.13 20.06
C LYS A 55 9.03 1.02 19.28
N ARG A 56 8.34 -0.12 19.10
CA ARG A 56 8.85 -1.27 18.37
C ARG A 56 9.19 -0.99 16.90
N MET A 57 8.70 0.10 16.30
CA MET A 57 9.03 0.47 14.93
C MET A 57 10.54 0.61 14.69
N LYS A 58 11.31 0.99 15.72
CA LYS A 58 12.78 1.06 15.63
C LYS A 58 13.45 -0.30 15.43
N GLU A 59 12.81 -1.40 15.83
CA GLU A 59 13.35 -2.75 15.69
C GLU A 59 13.40 -3.22 14.22
N PHE A 60 12.55 -2.65 13.37
CA PHE A 60 12.50 -2.94 11.93
C PHE A 60 13.54 -2.15 11.14
N SER A 61 14.13 -1.12 11.71
CA SER A 61 15.19 -0.35 11.09
C SER A 61 16.56 -1.00 11.32
N ASP A 62 17.43 -0.98 10.32
CA ASP A 62 18.80 -1.49 10.43
C ASP A 62 19.73 -0.47 11.10
N ASP A 63 19.51 0.83 10.90
CA ASP A 63 20.31 1.94 11.43
C ASP A 63 19.60 2.72 12.56
N GLY A 64 18.37 2.33 12.90
CA GLY A 64 17.55 3.02 13.89
C GLY A 64 16.90 4.32 13.42
N ASN A 65 17.17 4.76 12.18
CA ASN A 65 16.72 6.03 11.64
C ASN A 65 15.70 5.88 10.50
N PHE A 66 15.91 4.91 9.60
CA PHE A 66 15.11 4.77 8.38
C PHE A 66 14.59 3.35 8.22
N LEU A 67 13.41 3.25 7.60
CA LEU A 67 12.85 1.99 7.11
C LEU A 67 13.21 1.83 5.62
N TYR A 68 13.96 0.80 5.29
CA TYR A 68 14.43 0.55 3.93
C TYR A 68 13.28 0.24 2.97
N GLY A 69 12.35 -0.61 3.40
CA GLY A 69 11.19 -1.04 2.61
C GLY A 69 10.01 -0.09 2.64
N SER A 70 10.17 1.13 3.17
CA SER A 70 9.08 2.11 3.29
C SER A 70 8.34 2.30 1.97
N TYR A 71 7.06 1.92 1.93
CA TYR A 71 6.22 1.99 0.74
C TYR A 71 6.07 3.42 0.22
N GLY A 72 5.81 4.38 1.12
CA GLY A 72 5.63 5.78 0.75
C GLY A 72 6.87 6.38 0.10
N TYR A 73 8.06 6.07 0.61
CA TYR A 73 9.32 6.53 0.02
C TYR A 73 9.51 5.95 -1.39
N ARG A 74 9.10 4.68 -1.59
CA ARG A 74 9.15 4.03 -2.90
C ARG A 74 8.16 4.64 -3.88
N TRP A 75 7.00 5.08 -3.40
CA TRP A 75 6.03 5.75 -4.24
C TRP A 75 6.50 7.10 -4.76
N ARG A 76 7.29 7.85 -3.98
CA ARG A 76 7.61 9.24 -4.28
C ARG A 76 9.07 9.56 -4.55
N ASN A 77 10.01 8.72 -4.08
CA ASN A 77 11.41 9.12 -4.06
C ASN A 77 12.39 8.06 -4.57
N GLN A 78 12.17 6.77 -4.29
CA GLN A 78 13.15 5.70 -4.51
C GLN A 78 13.67 5.64 -5.95
N PHE A 79 12.82 5.89 -6.91
CA PHE A 79 13.12 5.73 -8.34
C PHE A 79 13.50 7.05 -9.03
N GLY A 80 13.80 8.10 -8.25
CA GLY A 80 14.22 9.39 -8.76
C GLY A 80 13.11 10.31 -9.25
N TYR A 81 11.84 9.93 -9.07
CA TYR A 81 10.67 10.72 -9.42
C TYR A 81 9.46 10.34 -8.54
N ASP A 82 8.43 11.18 -8.54
CA ASP A 82 7.19 10.96 -7.80
C ASP A 82 6.18 10.16 -8.62
N GLN A 83 6.16 8.84 -8.42
CA GLN A 83 5.23 7.94 -9.13
C GLN A 83 3.76 8.28 -8.83
N LEU A 84 3.42 8.73 -7.60
CA LEU A 84 2.03 9.09 -7.27
C LEU A 84 1.57 10.29 -8.08
N HIS A 85 2.44 11.29 -8.24
CA HIS A 85 2.15 12.42 -9.11
C HIS A 85 1.86 11.96 -10.54
N ASP A 86 2.73 11.12 -11.08
CA ASP A 86 2.61 10.64 -12.46
C ASP A 86 1.38 9.74 -12.67
N VAL A 87 1.04 8.90 -11.71
CA VAL A 87 -0.21 8.10 -11.74
C VAL A 87 -1.42 9.00 -11.83
N VAL A 88 -1.50 10.04 -10.99
CA VAL A 88 -2.62 11.00 -11.00
C VAL A 88 -2.68 11.76 -12.33
N GLN A 89 -1.54 12.22 -12.87
CA GLN A 89 -1.53 12.92 -14.16
C GLN A 89 -1.96 11.99 -15.31
N LYS A 90 -1.45 10.76 -15.36
CA LYS A 90 -1.87 9.77 -16.37
C LYS A 90 -3.35 9.46 -16.33
N LEU A 91 -3.94 9.33 -15.14
CA LEU A 91 -5.39 9.12 -14.99
C LEU A 91 -6.19 10.34 -15.46
N LYS A 92 -5.71 11.56 -15.23
CA LYS A 92 -6.33 12.79 -15.74
C LYS A 92 -6.25 12.90 -17.26
N ASP A 93 -5.10 12.59 -17.83
CA ASP A 93 -4.87 12.67 -19.27
C ASP A 93 -5.65 11.59 -20.04
N ASN A 94 -5.59 10.36 -19.56
CA ASN A 94 -6.32 9.22 -20.13
C ASN A 94 -6.63 8.18 -19.05
N LYS A 95 -7.81 8.27 -18.45
CA LYS A 95 -8.28 7.32 -17.43
C LYS A 95 -8.34 5.86 -17.90
N TRP A 96 -8.34 5.61 -19.22
CA TRP A 96 -8.35 4.27 -19.80
C TRP A 96 -6.96 3.72 -20.13
N ASP A 97 -5.88 4.44 -19.76
CA ASP A 97 -4.52 3.98 -20.02
C ASP A 97 -4.24 2.71 -19.19
N ARG A 98 -3.83 1.64 -19.89
CA ARG A 98 -3.52 0.33 -19.30
C ARG A 98 -2.10 0.26 -18.72
N ARG A 99 -1.32 1.34 -18.82
CA ARG A 99 0.08 1.42 -18.38
C ARG A 99 0.23 2.15 -17.05
N ILE A 100 -0.86 2.27 -16.29
CA ILE A 100 -0.83 2.94 -14.99
C ILE A 100 -0.39 1.92 -13.94
N VAL A 101 0.91 1.86 -13.73
CA VAL A 101 1.58 0.92 -12.82
C VAL A 101 2.47 1.71 -11.89
N LEU A 102 2.38 1.43 -10.60
CA LEU A 102 3.24 1.97 -9.55
C LEU A 102 4.16 0.84 -9.06
N SER A 103 5.47 1.01 -9.21
CA SER A 103 6.46 0.02 -8.80
C SER A 103 6.89 0.27 -7.36
N MET A 104 7.02 -0.82 -6.60
CA MET A 104 7.51 -0.78 -5.22
C MET A 104 8.77 -1.60 -5.05
N TRP A 105 8.93 -2.66 -5.86
CA TRP A 105 10.11 -3.51 -5.86
C TRP A 105 11.22 -2.90 -6.72
N ASP A 106 12.41 -2.80 -6.13
CA ASP A 106 13.64 -2.41 -6.82
C ASP A 106 14.47 -3.67 -7.12
N PRO A 107 14.44 -4.19 -8.37
CA PRO A 107 15.09 -5.45 -8.69
C PRO A 107 16.63 -5.40 -8.56
N VAL A 108 17.21 -4.21 -8.60
CA VAL A 108 18.66 -4.03 -8.50
C VAL A 108 19.13 -4.17 -7.04
N HIS A 109 18.33 -3.68 -6.09
CA HIS A 109 18.74 -3.59 -4.70
C HIS A 109 18.04 -4.61 -3.79
N ASP A 110 16.72 -4.82 -3.96
CA ASP A 110 15.91 -5.58 -3.00
C ASP A 110 16.23 -7.08 -2.98
N LEU A 111 16.53 -7.66 -4.15
CA LEU A 111 16.83 -9.10 -4.24
C LEU A 111 18.07 -9.50 -3.44
N HIS A 112 19.02 -8.60 -3.31
CA HIS A 112 20.29 -8.83 -2.62
C HIS A 112 20.35 -8.18 -1.24
N TYR A 113 19.33 -7.43 -0.85
CA TYR A 113 19.29 -6.76 0.45
C TYR A 113 19.16 -7.78 1.59
N LYS A 114 20.02 -7.64 2.61
CA LYS A 114 20.09 -8.54 3.76
C LYS A 114 19.57 -7.93 5.06
N GLY A 115 18.99 -6.74 4.98
CA GLY A 115 18.44 -6.05 6.14
C GLY A 115 17.06 -6.57 6.54
N LYS A 116 16.51 -5.96 7.58
CA LYS A 116 15.27 -6.43 8.23
C LYS A 116 14.01 -6.09 7.46
N ASP A 117 13.99 -4.91 6.83
CA ASP A 117 12.81 -4.32 6.23
C ASP A 117 12.89 -4.35 4.70
N VAL A 118 12.30 -5.37 4.09
CA VAL A 118 12.22 -5.52 2.62
C VAL A 118 10.76 -5.42 2.20
N PRO A 119 10.40 -4.64 1.18
CA PRO A 119 8.99 -4.44 0.83
C PRO A 119 8.30 -5.75 0.49
N CYS A 120 7.16 -5.98 1.11
CA CYS A 120 6.31 -7.14 0.82
C CYS A 120 5.49 -6.94 -0.45
N ASN A 121 5.14 -5.73 -0.76
CA ASN A 121 4.39 -5.36 -1.95
C ASN A 121 5.35 -5.06 -3.10
N THR A 122 5.01 -5.48 -4.30
CA THR A 122 5.89 -5.40 -5.46
C THR A 122 5.41 -4.38 -6.48
N GLN A 123 4.13 -4.40 -6.82
CA GLN A 123 3.53 -3.52 -7.82
C GLN A 123 2.09 -3.22 -7.48
N ILE A 124 1.59 -2.08 -7.96
CA ILE A 124 0.20 -1.67 -7.88
C ILE A 124 -0.27 -1.31 -9.28
N TYR A 125 -1.41 -1.86 -9.69
CA TYR A 125 -2.08 -1.57 -10.96
C TYR A 125 -3.34 -0.77 -10.70
N PHE A 126 -3.58 0.25 -11.52
CA PHE A 126 -4.81 1.03 -11.51
C PHE A 126 -5.57 0.82 -12.80
N LYS A 127 -6.88 0.59 -12.71
CA LYS A 127 -7.75 0.38 -13.85
C LYS A 127 -9.08 1.07 -13.65
N ALA A 128 -9.34 2.08 -14.48
CA ALA A 128 -10.66 2.68 -14.55
C ALA A 128 -11.59 1.88 -15.48
N TYR A 129 -12.88 1.86 -15.17
CA TYR A 129 -13.93 1.27 -16.01
C TYR A 129 -15.28 1.96 -15.77
N PRO A 130 -16.15 1.99 -16.80
CA PRO A 130 -17.49 2.53 -16.64
C PRO A 130 -18.36 1.53 -15.88
N THR A 131 -19.16 2.02 -14.93
CA THR A 131 -20.24 1.22 -14.36
C THR A 131 -21.49 1.42 -15.19
N LYS A 132 -21.88 0.44 -15.95
CA LYS A 132 -23.21 0.33 -16.51
C LYS A 132 -24.04 -0.57 -15.60
N GLU A 133 -24.77 -0.02 -14.68
CA GLU A 133 -25.96 -0.71 -14.20
C GLU A 133 -27.06 -0.51 -15.24
N LEU A 134 -27.73 -1.59 -15.63
CA LEU A 134 -28.80 -1.56 -16.63
C LEU A 134 -29.89 -0.57 -16.19
N GLY A 135 -29.99 0.56 -16.89
CA GLY A 135 -31.04 1.55 -16.67
C GLY A 135 -30.61 2.87 -16.04
N GLU A 136 -29.33 3.07 -15.71
CA GLU A 136 -28.86 4.36 -15.20
C GLU A 136 -28.31 5.26 -16.32
N GLU A 137 -28.82 6.50 -16.41
CA GLU A 137 -28.31 7.52 -17.32
C GLU A 137 -26.93 8.07 -16.93
N ASN A 138 -26.47 7.83 -15.70
CA ASN A 138 -25.20 8.31 -15.18
C ASN A 138 -24.08 7.29 -15.39
N ASN A 139 -23.21 7.56 -16.35
CA ASN A 139 -21.94 6.86 -16.55
C ASN A 139 -20.98 7.18 -15.39
N GLN A 140 -21.13 6.51 -14.26
CA GLN A 140 -20.13 6.57 -13.19
C GLN A 140 -18.87 5.80 -13.62
N ILE A 141 -17.71 6.33 -13.24
CA ILE A 141 -16.43 5.67 -13.47
C ILE A 141 -15.94 5.15 -12.13
N LYS A 142 -15.59 3.88 -12.09
CA LYS A 142 -14.92 3.26 -10.95
C LYS A 142 -13.44 3.10 -11.26
N LEU A 143 -12.63 3.19 -10.22
CA LEU A 143 -11.21 2.91 -10.27
C LEU A 143 -10.93 1.68 -9.41
N ASP A 144 -10.40 0.63 -10.01
CA ASP A 144 -9.86 -0.51 -9.28
C ASP A 144 -8.37 -0.32 -9.02
N MET A 145 -7.93 -0.79 -7.87
CA MET A 145 -6.54 -0.88 -7.51
C MET A 145 -6.21 -2.33 -7.16
N THR A 146 -5.23 -2.91 -7.85
CA THR A 146 -4.73 -4.25 -7.58
C THR A 146 -3.31 -4.17 -7.03
N VAL A 147 -3.09 -4.70 -5.83
CA VAL A 147 -1.79 -4.74 -5.16
C VAL A 147 -1.21 -6.14 -5.23
N CYS A 148 -0.03 -6.27 -5.82
CA CYS A 148 0.71 -7.54 -5.86
C CYS A 148 1.70 -7.61 -4.70
N CYS A 149 1.65 -8.72 -3.96
CA CYS A 149 2.52 -8.96 -2.82
C CYS A 149 3.31 -10.26 -3.04
N ARG A 150 4.65 -10.23 -2.80
CA ARG A 150 5.47 -11.44 -2.71
C ARG A 150 5.20 -12.21 -1.41
N SER A 151 4.73 -11.51 -0.40
CA SER A 151 4.34 -12.01 0.91
C SER A 151 3.34 -11.05 1.53
N ASN A 152 2.32 -11.56 2.19
CA ASN A 152 1.36 -10.75 2.93
C ASN A 152 0.87 -11.55 4.12
N ASP A 153 1.16 -11.09 5.34
CA ASP A 153 0.58 -11.67 6.53
C ASP A 153 -0.94 -11.47 6.51
N LEU A 154 -1.68 -12.55 6.75
CA LEU A 154 -3.15 -12.50 6.65
C LEU A 154 -3.75 -11.54 7.68
N ILE A 155 -3.27 -11.62 8.93
CA ILE A 155 -3.86 -10.90 10.05
C ILE A 155 -3.25 -9.51 10.20
N TRP A 156 -1.90 -9.40 10.13
CA TRP A 156 -1.19 -8.13 10.28
C TRP A 156 -1.27 -7.26 9.03
N GLY A 157 -1.22 -7.88 7.85
CA GLY A 157 -1.22 -7.22 6.56
C GLY A 157 -2.60 -7.15 5.93
N ALA A 158 -3.09 -8.26 5.38
CA ALA A 158 -4.31 -8.28 4.55
C ALA A 158 -5.55 -7.79 5.30
N TYR A 159 -5.74 -8.20 6.56
CA TYR A 159 -6.84 -7.71 7.41
C TYR A 159 -6.39 -6.68 8.45
N GLY A 160 -5.24 -6.08 8.28
CA GLY A 160 -4.66 -5.11 9.21
C GLY A 160 -4.07 -3.91 8.49
N ALA A 161 -2.80 -3.65 8.70
CA ALA A 161 -2.10 -2.46 8.25
C ALA A 161 -2.18 -2.23 6.74
N ASN A 162 -1.95 -3.27 5.91
CA ASN A 162 -1.97 -3.13 4.45
C ASN A 162 -3.38 -2.76 3.93
N ALA A 163 -4.45 -3.32 4.51
CA ALA A 163 -5.81 -2.94 4.16
C ALA A 163 -6.06 -1.44 4.37
N VAL A 164 -5.59 -0.89 5.49
CA VAL A 164 -5.70 0.55 5.79
C VAL A 164 -4.85 1.37 4.82
N HIS A 165 -3.56 1.04 4.69
CA HIS A 165 -2.62 1.84 3.91
C HIS A 165 -2.99 1.90 2.43
N PHE A 166 -3.31 0.76 1.82
CA PHE A 166 -3.69 0.72 0.42
C PHE A 166 -5.07 1.31 0.16
N SER A 167 -6.01 1.20 1.10
CA SER A 167 -7.28 1.89 0.95
C SER A 167 -7.13 3.41 1.03
N MET A 168 -6.22 3.92 1.88
CA MET A 168 -5.89 5.36 1.92
C MET A 168 -5.19 5.82 0.64
N LEU A 169 -4.27 5.01 0.09
CA LEU A 169 -3.68 5.28 -1.22
C LEU A 169 -4.74 5.33 -2.31
N HIS A 170 -5.66 4.36 -2.33
CA HIS A 170 -6.74 4.30 -3.32
C HIS A 170 -7.66 5.52 -3.25
N GLU A 171 -7.95 5.99 -2.05
CA GLU A 171 -8.77 7.20 -1.83
C GLU A 171 -8.01 8.48 -2.22
N TYR A 172 -6.67 8.49 -2.10
CA TYR A 172 -5.81 9.61 -2.50
C TYR A 172 -5.73 9.79 -4.02
N ILE A 173 -5.71 8.68 -4.78
CA ILE A 173 -5.64 8.69 -6.26
C ILE A 173 -6.99 9.04 -6.87
#